data_552560913ce2a3adeb1663e1ad3228f5
#
_entry.id   552560913ce2a3adeb1663e1ad3228f5
#
_cell.length_a   1.000
_cell.length_b   1.000
_cell.length_c   1.000
_cell.angle_alpha   90.00
_cell.angle_beta   90.00
_cell.angle_gamma   90.00
#
_symmetry.space_group_name_H-M   'P 1'
#
loop_
_entity.id
_entity.type
_entity.pdbx_description
1 polymer ?
#
loop_
_entity_poly.entity_id
_entity_poly.type
_entity_poly.pdbx_seq_one_letter_code
_entity_poly.pdbx_strand_id
1 'polypeptide(L)'
;DNIIKTHPDFNTFAGASVQIPKTVVLCTDVFDQFMEQNNLYQIALSDASDDEILRHFLHAQLPDSLIADFFTFFEAVKCPIAIRSSSLLEDAHYQPFAGIYSTYMIPYLEDKYAMLEMLACAIKGVYASVYYKDSKAYMAATSNVIDQEKMAVILQEVVGKQYDGRYYPNISGVLRSLNYYPIGDERAEDGIASLALGLVKYIVDGGQ
;
A
#
# COMPACT_ATOMS: atom_id res chain seq x y z
N ASP A 1 15.83 -9.65 -3.69
CA ASP A 1 15.89 -10.73 -4.70
C ASP A 1 17.22 -11.51 -4.66
N ASN A 2 18.36 -10.84 -4.52
CA ASN A 2 19.66 -11.53 -4.40
C ASN A 2 19.77 -12.42 -3.17
N ILE A 3 19.26 -12.01 -2.01
CA ILE A 3 19.31 -12.82 -0.79
C ILE A 3 18.51 -14.12 -0.98
N ILE A 4 17.31 -14.03 -1.54
CA ILE A 4 16.47 -15.20 -1.80
C ILE A 4 17.16 -16.17 -2.78
N LYS A 5 17.86 -15.64 -3.79
CA LYS A 5 18.56 -16.45 -4.79
C LYS A 5 19.85 -17.09 -4.27
N THR A 6 20.52 -16.43 -3.33
CA THR A 6 21.87 -16.86 -2.87
C THR A 6 21.88 -17.63 -1.56
N HIS A 7 20.81 -17.49 -0.74
CA HIS A 7 20.77 -18.17 0.57
C HIS A 7 20.20 -19.58 0.43
N PRO A 8 20.94 -20.62 0.80
CA PRO A 8 20.52 -22.02 0.58
C PRO A 8 19.24 -22.39 1.33
N ASP A 9 18.96 -21.79 2.48
CA ASP A 9 17.80 -22.14 3.31
C ASP A 9 16.46 -21.85 2.64
N PHE A 10 16.38 -20.90 1.69
CA PHE A 10 15.16 -20.62 0.96
C PHE A 10 14.78 -21.68 -0.07
N ASN A 11 15.68 -22.63 -0.35
CA ASN A 11 15.47 -23.71 -1.30
C ASN A 11 15.32 -25.09 -0.64
N THR A 12 15.23 -25.14 0.71
CA THR A 12 15.20 -26.41 1.46
C THR A 12 13.85 -27.13 1.44
N PHE A 13 12.76 -26.42 1.12
CA PHE A 13 11.42 -27.00 1.12
C PHE A 13 11.02 -27.47 -0.28
N ALA A 14 10.94 -28.80 -0.46
CA ALA A 14 10.52 -29.38 -1.73
C ALA A 14 9.09 -28.92 -2.11
N GLY A 15 8.95 -28.36 -3.31
CA GLY A 15 7.67 -27.88 -3.82
C GLY A 15 7.24 -26.50 -3.33
N ALA A 16 8.06 -25.81 -2.54
CA ALA A 16 7.83 -24.41 -2.16
C ALA A 16 8.87 -23.48 -2.81
N SER A 17 8.44 -22.28 -3.19
CA SER A 17 9.32 -21.23 -3.67
C SER A 17 9.08 -19.94 -2.88
N VAL A 18 10.15 -19.29 -2.43
CA VAL A 18 10.09 -17.97 -1.79
C VAL A 18 10.21 -16.91 -2.88
N GLN A 19 9.25 -16.02 -2.95
CA GLN A 19 9.19 -14.97 -3.97
C GLN A 19 8.80 -13.63 -3.34
N ILE A 20 9.29 -12.55 -3.92
CA ILE A 20 8.83 -11.20 -3.64
C ILE A 20 7.73 -10.87 -4.66
N PRO A 21 6.53 -10.42 -4.22
CA PRO A 21 5.50 -9.97 -5.13
C PRO A 21 6.00 -8.89 -6.08
N LYS A 22 5.54 -8.88 -7.34
CA LYS A 22 5.89 -7.81 -8.27
C LYS A 22 5.38 -6.49 -7.76
N THR A 23 6.26 -5.51 -7.71
CA THR A 23 6.00 -4.23 -7.08
C THR A 23 6.55 -3.12 -7.96
N VAL A 24 5.73 -2.08 -8.16
CA VAL A 24 6.13 -0.81 -8.78
C VAL A 24 5.83 0.31 -7.80
N VAL A 25 6.67 1.31 -7.76
CA VAL A 25 6.51 2.48 -6.89
C VAL A 25 6.38 3.73 -7.76
N LEU A 26 5.29 4.46 -7.57
CA LEU A 26 5.17 5.84 -8.02
C LEU A 26 5.85 6.73 -7.00
N CYS A 27 6.96 7.34 -7.38
CA CYS A 27 7.74 8.18 -6.49
C CYS A 27 7.04 9.51 -6.20
N THR A 28 7.57 10.25 -5.26
CA THR A 28 6.97 11.51 -4.79
C THR A 28 6.97 12.65 -5.82
N ASP A 29 7.81 12.58 -6.84
CA ASP A 29 7.80 13.49 -7.98
C ASP A 29 6.51 13.39 -8.81
N VAL A 30 5.95 12.18 -8.94
CA VAL A 30 4.64 11.96 -9.57
C VAL A 30 3.52 12.62 -8.76
N PHE A 31 3.59 12.52 -7.43
CA PHE A 31 2.65 13.22 -6.54
C PHE A 31 2.74 14.73 -6.71
N ASP A 32 3.94 15.30 -6.68
CA ASP A 32 4.17 16.73 -6.86
C ASP A 32 3.60 17.20 -8.23
N GLN A 33 3.92 16.48 -9.30
CA GLN A 33 3.41 16.80 -10.63
C GLN A 33 1.88 16.73 -10.68
N PHE A 34 1.26 15.72 -10.08
CA PHE A 34 -0.20 15.59 -10.02
C PHE A 34 -0.85 16.76 -9.27
N MET A 35 -0.29 17.14 -8.13
CA MET A 35 -0.79 18.25 -7.31
C MET A 35 -0.68 19.60 -8.04
N GLU A 36 0.47 19.85 -8.67
CA GLU A 36 0.77 21.11 -9.35
C GLU A 36 -0.04 21.29 -10.63
N GLN A 37 -0.06 20.29 -11.52
CA GLN A 37 -0.74 20.39 -12.80
C GLN A 37 -2.26 20.59 -12.66
N ASN A 38 -2.85 20.12 -11.54
CA ASN A 38 -4.29 20.23 -11.27
C ASN A 38 -4.63 21.35 -10.26
N ASN A 39 -3.65 22.10 -9.75
CA ASN A 39 -3.82 23.16 -8.75
C ASN A 39 -4.56 22.68 -7.49
N LEU A 40 -4.25 21.47 -7.00
CA LEU A 40 -4.99 20.82 -5.92
C LEU A 40 -4.64 21.33 -4.52
N TYR A 41 -3.49 22.01 -4.33
CA TYR A 41 -3.07 22.47 -3.00
C TYR A 41 -4.09 23.38 -2.32
N GLN A 42 -4.81 24.20 -3.09
CA GLN A 42 -5.79 25.12 -2.54
C GLN A 42 -6.94 24.38 -1.83
N ILE A 43 -7.53 23.36 -2.46
CA ILE A 43 -8.60 22.56 -1.87
C ILE A 43 -8.06 21.59 -0.82
N ALA A 44 -6.90 20.99 -1.05
CA ALA A 44 -6.26 20.05 -0.16
C ALA A 44 -5.96 20.63 1.22
N LEU A 45 -5.46 21.89 1.27
CA LEU A 45 -5.10 22.56 2.51
C LEU A 45 -6.26 23.36 3.14
N SER A 46 -7.43 23.39 2.50
CA SER A 46 -8.63 24.05 3.04
C SER A 46 -9.30 23.22 4.16
N ASP A 47 -10.33 23.82 4.77
CA ASP A 47 -11.21 23.13 5.74
C ASP A 47 -12.35 22.32 5.07
N ALA A 48 -12.21 21.98 3.78
CA ALA A 48 -13.18 21.19 3.05
C ALA A 48 -13.33 19.79 3.67
N SER A 49 -14.51 19.19 3.49
CA SER A 49 -14.76 17.82 3.94
C SER A 49 -13.94 16.80 3.15
N ASP A 50 -13.70 15.63 3.74
CA ASP A 50 -12.98 14.52 3.09
C ASP A 50 -13.62 14.13 1.76
N ASP A 51 -14.96 14.10 1.69
CA ASP A 51 -15.71 13.81 0.47
C ASP A 51 -15.52 14.88 -0.61
N GLU A 52 -15.39 16.13 -0.23
CA GLU A 52 -15.14 17.23 -1.15
C GLU A 52 -13.71 17.19 -1.69
N ILE A 53 -12.73 16.97 -0.83
CA ILE A 53 -11.34 16.76 -1.22
C ILE A 53 -11.26 15.58 -2.19
N LEU A 54 -11.83 14.42 -1.83
CA LEU A 54 -11.83 13.23 -2.66
C LEU A 54 -12.42 13.50 -4.05
N ARG A 55 -13.57 14.18 -4.12
CA ARG A 55 -14.19 14.52 -5.41
C ARG A 55 -13.28 15.35 -6.30
N HIS A 56 -12.60 16.36 -5.77
CA HIS A 56 -11.65 17.19 -6.54
C HIS A 56 -10.48 16.33 -7.06
N PHE A 57 -9.93 15.45 -6.23
CA PHE A 57 -8.84 14.56 -6.63
C PHE A 57 -9.28 13.55 -7.69
N LEU A 58 -10.49 12.98 -7.58
CA LEU A 58 -11.01 12.04 -8.58
C LEU A 58 -11.23 12.70 -9.95
N HIS A 59 -11.61 13.97 -10.01
CA HIS A 59 -11.76 14.72 -11.26
C HIS A 59 -10.44 15.20 -11.87
N ALA A 60 -9.37 15.24 -11.07
CA ALA A 60 -8.04 15.62 -11.52
C ALA A 60 -7.44 14.58 -12.48
N GLN A 61 -6.48 14.98 -13.30
CA GLN A 61 -5.82 14.10 -14.27
C GLN A 61 -4.43 13.67 -13.76
N LEU A 62 -4.18 12.35 -13.80
CA LEU A 62 -2.83 11.84 -13.61
C LEU A 62 -1.94 12.24 -14.80
N PRO A 63 -0.60 12.34 -14.60
CA PRO A 63 0.31 12.58 -15.69
C PRO A 63 0.19 11.54 -16.81
N ASP A 64 0.03 11.98 -18.06
CA ASP A 64 -0.15 11.09 -19.22
C ASP A 64 1.05 10.14 -19.44
N SER A 65 2.23 10.55 -18.99
CA SER A 65 3.45 9.72 -19.04
C SER A 65 3.32 8.37 -18.34
N LEU A 66 2.42 8.26 -17.35
CA LEU A 66 2.21 7.02 -16.60
C LEU A 66 1.40 5.96 -17.33
N ILE A 67 0.64 6.34 -18.36
CA ILE A 67 -0.31 5.42 -19.02
C ILE A 67 0.42 4.23 -19.65
N ALA A 68 1.52 4.49 -20.34
CA ALA A 68 2.33 3.43 -20.97
C ALA A 68 2.93 2.47 -19.93
N ASP A 69 3.38 3.01 -18.81
CA ASP A 69 3.97 2.24 -17.71
C ASP A 69 2.90 1.37 -17.03
N PHE A 70 1.69 1.89 -16.83
CA PHE A 70 0.58 1.11 -16.29
C PHE A 70 0.19 -0.05 -17.21
N PHE A 71 0.11 0.17 -18.52
CA PHE A 71 -0.14 -0.93 -19.44
C PHE A 71 0.97 -1.98 -19.43
N THR A 72 2.22 -1.57 -19.33
CA THR A 72 3.35 -2.49 -19.17
C THR A 72 3.24 -3.30 -17.86
N PHE A 73 2.86 -2.65 -16.77
CA PHE A 73 2.63 -3.31 -15.50
C PHE A 73 1.48 -4.32 -15.59
N PHE A 74 0.37 -4.00 -16.26
CA PHE A 74 -0.75 -4.92 -16.49
C PHE A 74 -0.38 -6.14 -17.35
N GLU A 75 0.62 -6.02 -18.23
CA GLU A 75 1.14 -7.20 -18.95
C GLU A 75 1.90 -8.16 -18.01
N ALA A 76 2.60 -7.61 -17.05
CA ALA A 76 3.40 -8.39 -16.12
C ALA A 76 2.60 -8.98 -14.95
N VAL A 77 1.47 -8.34 -14.55
CA VAL A 77 0.66 -8.69 -13.38
C VAL A 77 -0.74 -9.10 -13.84
N LYS A 78 -1.09 -10.38 -13.65
CA LYS A 78 -2.39 -10.95 -14.05
C LYS A 78 -3.20 -11.42 -12.82
N CYS A 79 -3.17 -10.62 -11.76
CA CYS A 79 -3.87 -10.86 -10.51
C CYS A 79 -4.35 -9.51 -9.93
N PRO A 80 -5.15 -9.49 -8.86
CA PRO A 80 -5.52 -8.26 -8.18
C PRO A 80 -4.28 -7.46 -7.75
N ILE A 81 -4.43 -6.14 -7.71
CA ILE A 81 -3.35 -5.21 -7.36
C ILE A 81 -3.75 -4.48 -6.07
N ALA A 82 -2.84 -4.45 -5.11
CA ALA A 82 -2.92 -3.59 -3.94
C ALA A 82 -2.26 -2.25 -4.25
N ILE A 83 -2.95 -1.16 -3.92
CA ILE A 83 -2.50 0.21 -4.06
C ILE A 83 -2.35 0.77 -2.65
N ARG A 84 -1.12 1.02 -2.23
CA ARG A 84 -0.75 1.35 -0.85
C ARG A 84 -0.03 2.67 -0.79
N SER A 85 -0.30 3.40 0.26
CA SER A 85 0.49 4.58 0.64
C SER A 85 1.92 4.19 1.04
N SER A 86 2.85 5.10 0.85
CA SER A 86 4.20 5.06 1.38
C SER A 86 4.70 6.48 1.58
N SER A 87 4.78 6.90 2.82
CA SER A 87 5.23 8.23 3.19
C SER A 87 6.27 8.19 4.31
N LEU A 88 6.95 9.30 4.53
CA LEU A 88 7.94 9.41 5.61
C LEU A 88 7.30 9.26 6.99
N LEU A 89 6.03 9.63 7.14
CA LEU A 89 5.32 9.52 8.42
C LEU A 89 4.99 8.07 8.79
N GLU A 90 4.71 7.22 7.79
CA GLU A 90 4.44 5.79 8.04
C GLU A 90 5.68 5.05 8.58
N ASP A 91 6.89 5.52 8.22
CA ASP A 91 8.17 4.94 8.66
C ASP A 91 8.72 5.58 9.94
N ALA A 92 7.98 6.49 10.57
CA ALA A 92 8.44 7.18 11.78
C ALA A 92 8.48 6.22 12.98
N HIS A 93 9.68 5.90 13.46
CA HIS A 93 9.92 4.94 14.54
C HIS A 93 9.27 5.29 15.90
N TYR A 94 8.87 6.54 16.10
CA TYR A 94 8.44 7.04 17.43
C TYR A 94 6.94 7.28 17.55
N GLN A 95 6.18 7.17 16.45
CA GLN A 95 4.75 7.45 16.45
C GLN A 95 4.04 6.47 15.53
N PRO A 96 3.06 5.69 16.03
CA PRO A 96 2.29 4.77 15.20
C PRO A 96 1.41 5.57 14.23
N PHE A 97 1.66 5.42 12.93
CA PHE A 97 0.91 6.06 11.86
C PHE A 97 0.10 5.06 11.02
N ALA A 98 0.05 3.80 11.46
CA ALA A 98 -0.59 2.73 10.70
C ALA A 98 -2.09 2.97 10.52
N GLY A 99 -2.59 2.82 9.28
CA GLY A 99 -4.01 2.84 8.95
C GLY A 99 -4.63 4.23 8.78
N ILE A 100 -3.86 5.32 8.84
CA ILE A 100 -4.37 6.69 8.60
C ILE A 100 -4.58 6.95 7.12
N TYR A 101 -3.65 6.51 6.26
CA TYR A 101 -3.79 6.62 4.82
C TYR A 101 -4.57 5.46 4.21
N SER A 102 -5.23 5.73 3.10
CA SER A 102 -6.07 4.75 2.42
C SER A 102 -5.24 3.70 1.68
N THR A 103 -5.70 2.45 1.76
CA THR A 103 -5.23 1.33 0.94
C THR A 103 -6.37 0.81 0.10
N TYR A 104 -6.15 0.61 -1.18
CA TYR A 104 -7.15 0.07 -2.10
C TYR A 104 -6.69 -1.25 -2.71
N MET A 105 -7.64 -2.08 -3.10
CA MET A 105 -7.39 -3.27 -3.91
C MET A 105 -8.31 -3.23 -5.12
N ILE A 106 -7.75 -3.46 -6.30
CA ILE A 106 -8.51 -3.58 -7.53
C ILE A 106 -8.45 -5.02 -8.07
N PRO A 107 -9.55 -5.57 -8.59
CA PRO A 107 -9.56 -6.89 -9.20
C PRO A 107 -8.75 -6.89 -10.51
N TYR A 108 -8.32 -8.06 -10.94
CA TYR A 108 -7.84 -8.23 -12.30
C TYR A 108 -9.02 -8.29 -13.27
N LEU A 109 -8.95 -7.50 -14.32
CA LEU A 109 -9.88 -7.51 -15.45
C LEU A 109 -9.11 -7.73 -16.76
N GLU A 110 -9.72 -8.40 -17.72
CA GLU A 110 -9.15 -8.52 -19.09
C GLU A 110 -9.16 -7.18 -19.84
N ASP A 111 -10.15 -6.33 -19.55
CA ASP A 111 -10.23 -4.97 -20.06
C ASP A 111 -9.21 -4.06 -19.35
N LYS A 112 -8.13 -3.76 -20.07
CA LYS A 112 -7.04 -2.92 -19.56
C LYS A 112 -7.47 -1.47 -19.34
N TYR A 113 -8.44 -0.97 -20.09
CA TYR A 113 -8.92 0.40 -19.91
C TYR A 113 -9.76 0.51 -18.62
N ALA A 114 -10.63 -0.47 -18.38
CA ALA A 114 -11.35 -0.54 -17.10
C ALA A 114 -10.38 -0.68 -15.91
N MET A 115 -9.31 -1.49 -16.04
CA MET A 115 -8.26 -1.55 -15.03
C MET A 115 -7.54 -0.22 -14.83
N LEU A 116 -7.25 0.51 -15.91
CA LEU A 116 -6.62 1.82 -15.86
C LEU A 116 -7.47 2.84 -15.10
N GLU A 117 -8.78 2.87 -15.38
CA GLU A 117 -9.72 3.73 -14.63
C GLU A 117 -9.74 3.41 -13.14
N MET A 118 -9.86 2.13 -12.79
CA MET A 118 -9.86 1.70 -11.39
C MET A 118 -8.54 2.04 -10.70
N LEU A 119 -7.40 1.79 -11.37
CA LEU A 119 -6.07 2.11 -10.84
C LEU A 119 -5.92 3.63 -10.62
N ALA A 120 -6.31 4.43 -11.60
CA ALA A 120 -6.26 5.88 -11.51
C ALA A 120 -7.12 6.41 -10.35
N CYS A 121 -8.34 5.91 -10.19
CA CYS A 121 -9.21 6.25 -9.05
C CYS A 121 -8.57 5.88 -7.71
N ALA A 122 -7.97 4.69 -7.61
CA ALA A 122 -7.33 4.23 -6.39
C ALA A 122 -6.11 5.08 -6.02
N ILE A 123 -5.23 5.39 -6.99
CA ILE A 123 -4.06 6.27 -6.78
C ILE A 123 -4.51 7.65 -6.29
N LYS A 124 -5.51 8.25 -6.95
CA LYS A 124 -6.07 9.56 -6.56
C LYS A 124 -6.69 9.51 -5.16
N GLY A 125 -7.33 8.39 -4.79
CA GLY A 125 -7.86 8.18 -3.45
C GLY A 125 -6.76 8.11 -2.38
N VAL A 126 -5.62 7.44 -2.67
CA VAL A 126 -4.45 7.45 -1.79
C VAL A 126 -3.90 8.87 -1.64
N TYR A 127 -3.74 9.61 -2.73
CA TYR A 127 -3.26 10.99 -2.69
C TYR A 127 -4.20 11.91 -1.90
N ALA A 128 -5.53 11.77 -2.07
CA ALA A 128 -6.52 12.55 -1.32
C ALA A 128 -6.44 12.29 0.19
N SER A 129 -6.16 11.04 0.60
CA SER A 129 -6.14 10.64 2.01
C SER A 129 -5.07 11.35 2.84
N VAL A 130 -4.02 11.90 2.20
CA VAL A 130 -3.03 12.75 2.85
C VAL A 130 -3.69 13.96 3.53
N TYR A 131 -4.75 14.48 2.92
CA TYR A 131 -5.40 15.73 3.32
C TYR A 131 -6.73 15.54 4.04
N TYR A 132 -7.07 14.31 4.42
CA TYR A 132 -8.27 14.02 5.21
C TYR A 132 -8.14 14.54 6.64
N LYS A 133 -9.27 14.70 7.27
CA LYS A 133 -9.38 15.27 8.61
C LYS A 133 -8.47 14.56 9.62
N ASP A 134 -8.44 13.23 9.61
CA ASP A 134 -7.62 12.45 10.54
C ASP A 134 -6.13 12.65 10.28
N SER A 135 -5.71 12.70 9.00
CA SER A 135 -4.33 13.00 8.61
C SER A 135 -3.93 14.40 9.06
N LYS A 136 -4.77 15.40 8.78
CA LYS A 136 -4.56 16.79 9.22
C LYS A 136 -4.47 16.92 10.75
N ALA A 137 -5.35 16.24 11.47
CA ALA A 137 -5.37 16.27 12.94
C ALA A 137 -4.11 15.61 13.52
N TYR A 138 -3.66 14.50 12.93
CA TYR A 138 -2.43 13.83 13.34
C TYR A 138 -1.20 14.73 13.11
N MET A 139 -1.08 15.34 11.94
CA MET A 139 0.05 16.23 11.63
C MET A 139 0.05 17.48 12.52
N ALA A 140 -1.13 18.04 12.83
CA ALA A 140 -1.26 19.17 13.76
C ALA A 140 -0.86 18.80 15.21
N ALA A 141 -1.06 17.53 15.61
CA ALA A 141 -0.66 17.04 16.93
C ALA A 141 0.83 16.68 17.02
N THR A 142 1.52 16.62 15.88
CA THR A 142 2.95 16.33 15.76
C THR A 142 3.70 17.55 15.26
N SER A 143 5.03 17.51 15.24
CA SER A 143 5.84 18.62 14.68
C SER A 143 5.91 18.61 13.15
N ASN A 144 5.09 17.78 12.49
CA ASN A 144 5.09 17.63 11.03
C ASN A 144 4.22 18.72 10.38
N VAL A 145 4.59 19.11 9.18
CA VAL A 145 3.92 20.16 8.40
C VAL A 145 3.28 19.53 7.18
N ILE A 146 1.95 19.63 7.08
CA ILE A 146 1.14 18.95 6.06
C ILE A 146 1.49 19.34 4.62
N ASP A 147 1.93 20.58 4.39
CA ASP A 147 2.33 21.06 3.06
C ASP A 147 3.70 20.50 2.61
N GLN A 148 4.44 19.87 3.51
CA GLN A 148 5.70 19.19 3.23
C GLN A 148 5.53 17.67 3.08
N GLU A 149 4.35 17.14 3.40
CA GLU A 149 4.10 15.71 3.25
C GLU A 149 3.96 15.34 1.78
N LYS A 150 4.73 14.33 1.37
CA LYS A 150 4.75 13.80 0.02
C LYS A 150 4.42 12.32 0.05
N MET A 151 3.61 11.90 -0.91
CA MET A 151 3.09 10.55 -0.98
C MET A 151 3.69 9.79 -2.16
N ALA A 152 4.42 8.72 -1.88
CA ALA A 152 4.68 7.67 -2.85
C ALA A 152 3.55 6.64 -2.81
N VAL A 153 3.29 5.96 -3.93
CA VAL A 153 2.28 4.91 -4.02
C VAL A 153 2.91 3.62 -4.48
N ILE A 154 2.69 2.56 -3.70
CA ILE A 154 3.16 1.21 -4.00
C ILE A 154 2.04 0.47 -4.71
N LEU A 155 2.30 0.01 -5.95
CA LEU A 155 1.46 -0.90 -6.71
C LEU A 155 2.04 -2.30 -6.58
N GLN A 156 1.33 -3.22 -5.94
CA GLN A 156 1.85 -4.55 -5.65
C GLN A 156 0.86 -5.63 -6.04
N GLU A 157 1.33 -6.69 -6.70
CA GLU A 157 0.50 -7.87 -6.95
C GLU A 157 0.03 -8.50 -5.64
N VAL A 158 -1.25 -8.86 -5.56
CA VAL A 158 -1.80 -9.59 -4.42
C VAL A 158 -1.50 -11.07 -4.61
N VAL A 159 -0.78 -11.67 -3.68
CA VAL A 159 -0.49 -13.11 -3.68
C VAL A 159 -1.73 -13.87 -3.26
N GLY A 160 -2.14 -14.86 -4.04
CA GLY A 160 -3.31 -15.68 -3.74
C GLY A 160 -3.75 -16.57 -4.89
N LYS A 161 -4.93 -17.13 -4.74
CA LYS A 161 -5.62 -17.91 -5.78
C LYS A 161 -7.10 -17.55 -5.79
N GLN A 162 -7.75 -17.85 -6.92
CA GLN A 162 -9.19 -17.66 -7.04
C GLN A 162 -9.93 -18.87 -6.48
N TYR A 163 -10.91 -18.60 -5.58
CA TYR A 163 -11.80 -19.57 -4.98
C TYR A 163 -13.23 -19.03 -5.05
N ASP A 164 -14.12 -19.72 -5.75
CA ASP A 164 -15.55 -19.35 -5.86
C ASP A 164 -15.80 -17.87 -6.15
N GLY A 165 -15.07 -17.32 -7.14
CA GLY A 165 -15.20 -15.91 -7.53
C GLY A 165 -14.52 -14.90 -6.60
N ARG A 166 -13.81 -15.35 -5.58
CA ARG A 166 -13.00 -14.53 -4.67
C ARG A 166 -11.53 -14.85 -4.81
N TYR A 167 -10.68 -13.84 -4.66
CA TYR A 167 -9.23 -14.00 -4.74
C TYR A 167 -8.59 -13.69 -3.39
N TYR A 168 -7.88 -14.67 -2.82
CA TYR A 168 -7.19 -14.50 -1.52
C TYR A 168 -6.07 -15.53 -1.34
N PRO A 169 -5.08 -15.24 -0.46
CA PRO A 169 -4.06 -16.23 -0.09
C PRO A 169 -4.65 -17.31 0.81
N ASN A 170 -4.05 -18.49 0.84
CA ASN A 170 -4.44 -19.54 1.77
C ASN A 170 -4.14 -19.13 3.22
N ILE A 171 -2.96 -18.56 3.42
CA ILE A 171 -2.48 -18.09 4.74
C ILE A 171 -1.82 -16.74 4.52
N SER A 172 -2.06 -15.80 5.42
CA SER A 172 -1.34 -14.55 5.53
C SER A 172 -0.81 -14.36 6.95
N GLY A 173 0.19 -13.51 7.13
CA GLY A 173 0.70 -13.26 8.45
C GLY A 173 1.91 -12.33 8.50
N VAL A 174 2.36 -12.10 9.72
CA VAL A 174 3.53 -11.28 10.03
C VAL A 174 4.54 -12.14 10.80
N LEU A 175 5.78 -12.14 10.33
CA LEU A 175 6.89 -12.78 10.99
C LEU A 175 7.79 -11.69 11.60
N ARG A 176 8.20 -11.91 12.85
CA ARG A 176 9.19 -11.06 13.54
C ARG A 176 10.33 -11.92 14.01
N SER A 177 11.54 -11.46 13.83
CA SER A 177 12.77 -12.16 14.27
C SER A 177 12.99 -12.12 15.79
N LEU A 178 12.22 -11.29 16.51
CA LEU A 178 12.31 -11.18 17.96
C LEU A 178 10.90 -11.33 18.56
N ASN A 179 10.78 -12.24 19.54
CA ASN A 179 9.61 -12.37 20.41
C ASN A 179 9.82 -11.51 21.66
N TYR A 180 9.09 -10.42 21.78
CA TYR A 180 9.20 -9.52 22.94
C TYR A 180 8.54 -10.06 24.20
N TYR A 181 7.68 -11.08 24.08
CA TYR A 181 6.90 -11.65 25.19
C TYR A 181 6.92 -13.17 25.12
N PRO A 182 8.09 -13.81 25.27
CA PRO A 182 8.20 -15.26 25.24
C PRO A 182 7.43 -15.89 26.40
N ILE A 183 6.75 -17.00 26.14
CA ILE A 183 5.93 -17.72 27.12
C ILE A 183 6.47 -19.14 27.30
N GLY A 184 6.60 -19.58 28.55
CA GLY A 184 7.09 -20.92 28.89
C GLY A 184 8.54 -21.13 28.49
N ASP A 185 8.82 -22.12 27.65
CA ASP A 185 10.16 -22.48 27.19
C ASP A 185 10.65 -21.70 25.95
N GLU A 186 9.84 -20.76 25.46
CA GLU A 186 10.21 -19.91 24.32
C GLU A 186 11.35 -18.96 24.66
N ARG A 187 12.15 -18.63 23.66
CA ARG A 187 13.23 -17.64 23.77
C ARG A 187 12.92 -16.44 22.88
N ALA A 188 13.41 -15.27 23.25
CA ALA A 188 13.23 -14.06 22.48
C ALA A 188 13.76 -14.21 21.03
N GLU A 189 14.87 -14.92 20.86
CA GLU A 189 15.55 -15.15 19.59
C GLU A 189 14.80 -16.10 18.64
N ASP A 190 13.83 -16.87 19.15
CA ASP A 190 13.02 -17.79 18.33
C ASP A 190 12.08 -17.01 17.38
N GLY A 191 11.85 -15.73 17.68
CA GLY A 191 10.94 -14.89 16.93
C GLY A 191 9.48 -15.25 17.17
N ILE A 192 8.58 -14.66 16.39
CA ILE A 192 7.15 -14.91 16.47
C ILE A 192 6.51 -14.90 15.07
N ALA A 193 5.57 -15.80 14.83
CA ALA A 193 4.74 -15.85 13.64
C ALA A 193 3.27 -15.64 14.01
N SER A 194 2.67 -14.53 13.56
CA SER A 194 1.23 -14.28 13.67
C SER A 194 0.57 -14.64 12.34
N LEU A 195 -0.18 -15.74 12.29
CA LEU A 195 -0.75 -16.31 11.07
C LEU A 195 -2.27 -16.32 11.11
N ALA A 196 -2.88 -16.15 9.94
CA ALA A 196 -4.32 -16.30 9.76
C ALA A 196 -4.66 -16.95 8.42
N LEU A 197 -5.81 -17.59 8.35
CA LEU A 197 -6.35 -18.11 7.11
C LEU A 197 -6.93 -16.98 6.28
N GLY A 198 -6.58 -16.95 4.99
CA GLY A 198 -7.04 -15.93 4.06
C GLY A 198 -6.35 -14.58 4.25
N LEU A 199 -7.03 -13.52 3.87
CA LEU A 199 -6.58 -12.12 3.97
C LEU A 199 -7.17 -11.51 5.24
N VAL A 200 -6.33 -11.18 6.22
CA VAL A 200 -6.80 -10.68 7.50
C VAL A 200 -6.21 -9.32 7.81
N LYS A 201 -7.05 -8.30 7.78
CA LYS A 201 -6.71 -6.93 8.11
C LYS A 201 -6.21 -6.79 9.56
N TYR A 202 -6.82 -7.51 10.48
CA TYR A 202 -6.52 -7.45 11.92
C TYR A 202 -5.09 -7.81 12.32
N ILE A 203 -4.38 -8.64 11.52
CA ILE A 203 -3.00 -9.00 11.82
C ILE A 203 -2.04 -7.86 11.48
N VAL A 204 -2.37 -7.06 10.50
CA VAL A 204 -1.55 -5.91 10.06
C VAL A 204 -1.80 -4.70 10.97
N ASP A 205 -3.06 -4.47 11.34
CA ASP A 205 -3.48 -3.30 12.13
C ASP A 205 -3.32 -3.52 13.66
N GLY A 206 -2.74 -4.64 14.09
CA GLY A 206 -2.40 -4.90 15.50
C GLY A 206 -3.56 -5.30 16.40
N GLY A 207 -4.70 -5.73 15.84
CA GLY A 207 -5.80 -6.38 16.57
C GLY A 207 -6.29 -5.62 17.80
N GLN A 208 -7.01 -4.52 17.62
CA GLN A 208 -7.89 -3.95 18.64
C GLN A 208 -9.32 -4.27 18.31
#